data_d1f48c9ab8082bbd5f7d5c5ed700ebd9
#
_entry.id   d1f48c9ab8082bbd5f7d5c5ed700ebd9
#
_cell.length_a   1.000
_cell.length_b   1.000
_cell.length_c   1.000
_cell.angle_alpha   90.00
_cell.angle_beta   90.00
_cell.angle_gamma   90.00
#
_symmetry.space_group_name_H-M   'P 1'
#
loop_
_entity.id
_entity.type
_entity.pdbx_description
1 polymer ?
#
loop_
_entity_poly.entity_id
_entity_poly.type
_entity_poly.pdbx_seq_one_letter_code
_entity_poly.pdbx_strand_id
1 'polypeptide(L)'
;MPKHIKTFEELEVELLDRMKARGCTHITVTGYRYLCNSVISWLKNHGFTSYSKEGGEKFLQNYLETHGRNQYYSNLRTVIYRLDDIIENTWNDVHSDKGKKFLLSDEYNTVVNKYCDWGKDIGLAHGTIKLKRYAISWFLNELCKLNCYSLTQLSSSKIAMVCPKITDHNLWGEIRVFLRYLADARMTEVDYSTIVPHYSKPYVLPSVYSVDEIRLIEASIDTSTVMGKRDYAMILLASRMGMRSGDIVKLKTKDVGDNRNEINIIQEKPGNLLHLPLVEDVRFAIDDYLKVRPDTNIQELFLNVYAPYHAVTTGTLRNALRKYILASSVDSGRRKCGPHVLRASLASSMVNDTIPYETVRKVLGHSSNNAIKHYARIDIEKLRQYSLNPPEPTGGFQDFLNGRCKQDA
;
A
#
# COMPACT_ATOMS: atom_id res chain seq x y z
N MET A 1 13.94 8.55 47.22
CA MET A 1 15.22 8.14 46.65
C MET A 1 15.42 8.92 45.35
N PRO A 2 16.61 9.52 45.10
CA PRO A 2 16.86 10.19 43.83
C PRO A 2 16.69 9.18 42.68
N LYS A 3 15.93 9.51 41.65
CA LYS A 3 15.79 8.68 40.44
C LYS A 3 17.19 8.55 39.83
N HIS A 4 17.71 7.33 39.69
CA HIS A 4 18.95 7.08 38.97
C HIS A 4 18.79 7.57 37.53
N ILE A 5 19.55 8.59 37.16
CA ILE A 5 19.57 9.10 35.78
C ILE A 5 20.37 8.12 34.97
N LYS A 6 19.71 7.43 34.01
CA LYS A 6 20.36 6.46 33.13
C LYS A 6 21.31 7.16 32.16
N THR A 7 22.50 6.57 31.96
CA THR A 7 23.40 7.01 30.90
C THR A 7 22.82 6.74 29.51
N PHE A 8 23.38 7.34 28.47
CA PHE A 8 22.97 7.08 27.10
C PHE A 8 23.16 5.60 26.74
N GLU A 9 24.23 4.98 27.19
CA GLU A 9 24.56 3.59 26.93
C GLU A 9 23.60 2.63 27.64
N GLU A 10 23.27 2.90 28.90
CA GLU A 10 22.28 2.11 29.65
C GLU A 10 20.89 2.19 28.98
N LEU A 11 20.53 3.36 28.49
CA LEU A 11 19.24 3.58 27.84
C LEU A 11 19.15 2.88 26.48
N GLU A 12 20.23 2.88 25.69
CA GLU A 12 20.31 2.14 24.43
C GLU A 12 20.17 0.64 24.68
N VAL A 13 20.95 0.10 25.60
CA VAL A 13 20.91 -1.34 25.94
C VAL A 13 19.51 -1.75 26.38
N GLU A 14 18.91 -1.00 27.28
CA GLU A 14 17.56 -1.29 27.78
C GLU A 14 16.51 -1.23 26.67
N LEU A 15 16.57 -0.23 25.77
CA LEU A 15 15.70 -0.13 24.61
C LEU A 15 15.79 -1.39 23.75
N LEU A 16 17.01 -1.80 23.40
CA LEU A 16 17.24 -2.94 22.52
C LEU A 16 16.82 -4.27 23.16
N ASP A 17 17.06 -4.43 24.46
CA ASP A 17 16.67 -5.65 25.17
C ASP A 17 15.14 -5.75 25.33
N ARG A 18 14.46 -4.65 25.62
CA ARG A 18 12.99 -4.60 25.62
C ARG A 18 12.42 -4.91 24.23
N MET A 19 13.08 -4.45 23.15
CA MET A 19 12.66 -4.77 21.78
C MET A 19 12.85 -6.24 21.45
N LYS A 20 13.93 -6.88 21.91
CA LYS A 20 14.17 -8.33 21.77
C LYS A 20 13.12 -9.13 22.56
N ALA A 21 12.88 -8.75 23.83
CA ALA A 21 11.88 -9.39 24.69
C ALA A 21 10.47 -9.35 24.06
N ARG A 22 10.16 -8.33 23.27
CA ARG A 22 8.92 -8.24 22.46
C ARG A 22 8.88 -9.14 21.24
N GLY A 23 9.93 -9.93 20.98
CA GLY A 23 10.01 -10.76 19.77
C GLY A 23 10.26 -9.98 18.48
N CYS A 24 10.82 -8.75 18.56
CA CYS A 24 11.19 -8.03 17.36
C CYS A 24 12.31 -8.74 16.60
N THR A 25 12.22 -8.72 15.26
CA THR A 25 13.27 -9.34 14.43
C THR A 25 14.61 -8.64 14.61
N HIS A 26 15.71 -9.35 14.36
CA HIS A 26 17.05 -8.78 14.41
C HIS A 26 17.20 -7.52 13.55
N ILE A 27 16.59 -7.49 12.37
CA ILE A 27 16.60 -6.33 11.48
C ILE A 27 15.94 -5.11 12.15
N THR A 28 14.80 -5.34 12.82
CA THR A 28 14.10 -4.29 13.56
C THR A 28 14.96 -3.76 14.69
N VAL A 29 15.57 -4.63 15.49
CA VAL A 29 16.45 -4.25 16.60
C VAL A 29 17.65 -3.46 16.11
N THR A 30 18.29 -3.91 15.01
CA THR A 30 19.42 -3.19 14.39
C THR A 30 19.00 -1.81 13.89
N GLY A 31 17.80 -1.70 13.27
CA GLY A 31 17.25 -0.42 12.85
C GLY A 31 17.01 0.54 14.03
N TYR A 32 16.48 0.04 15.14
CA TYR A 32 16.31 0.84 16.37
C TYR A 32 17.66 1.29 16.96
N ARG A 33 18.68 0.42 16.96
CA ARG A 33 20.04 0.77 17.38
C ARG A 33 20.59 1.94 16.56
N TYR A 34 20.49 1.85 15.23
CA TYR A 34 20.97 2.90 14.34
C TYR A 34 20.29 4.25 14.60
N LEU A 35 18.97 4.24 14.73
CA LEU A 35 18.18 5.44 15.00
C LEU A 35 18.50 6.00 16.41
N CYS A 36 18.61 5.15 17.42
CA CYS A 36 18.97 5.53 18.78
C CYS A 36 20.36 6.22 18.81
N ASN A 37 21.34 5.64 18.14
CA ASN A 37 22.68 6.21 18.03
C ASN A 37 22.68 7.56 17.33
N SER A 38 21.84 7.76 16.33
CA SER A 38 21.67 9.07 15.68
C SER A 38 21.16 10.13 16.66
N VAL A 39 20.18 9.78 17.50
CA VAL A 39 19.63 10.67 18.55
C VAL A 39 20.71 10.97 19.60
N ILE A 40 21.37 9.93 20.11
CA ILE A 40 22.41 10.07 21.15
C ILE A 40 23.60 10.93 20.68
N SER A 41 24.07 10.68 19.47
CA SER A 41 25.19 11.45 18.88
C SER A 41 24.84 12.93 18.76
N TRP A 42 23.62 13.24 18.29
CA TRP A 42 23.18 14.62 18.21
C TRP A 42 23.08 15.28 19.59
N LEU A 43 22.49 14.58 20.57
CA LEU A 43 22.40 15.10 21.96
C LEU A 43 23.76 15.37 22.56
N LYS A 44 24.72 14.43 22.42
CA LYS A 44 26.12 14.63 22.90
C LYS A 44 26.77 15.86 22.26
N ASN A 45 26.59 16.04 20.96
CA ASN A 45 27.14 17.17 20.22
C ASN A 45 26.50 18.51 20.61
N HIS A 46 25.32 18.50 21.20
CA HIS A 46 24.61 19.70 21.69
C HIS A 46 24.71 19.87 23.22
N GLY A 47 25.66 19.19 23.86
CA GLY A 47 26.02 19.39 25.28
C GLY A 47 25.09 18.67 26.28
N PHE A 48 24.26 17.75 25.84
CA PHE A 48 23.47 16.94 26.76
C PHE A 48 24.34 15.80 27.34
N THR A 49 24.32 15.64 28.66
CA THR A 49 25.05 14.59 29.37
C THR A 49 24.22 13.32 29.58
N SER A 50 22.87 13.43 29.46
CA SER A 50 21.93 12.34 29.58
C SER A 50 20.70 12.61 28.70
N TYR A 51 19.91 11.57 28.43
CA TYR A 51 18.66 11.72 27.69
C TYR A 51 17.58 12.37 28.56
N SER A 52 16.89 13.33 27.98
CA SER A 52 15.67 13.93 28.54
C SER A 52 14.61 14.09 27.44
N LYS A 53 13.34 14.12 27.84
CA LYS A 53 12.23 14.34 26.91
C LYS A 53 12.38 15.66 26.14
N GLU A 54 12.79 16.72 26.83
CA GLU A 54 13.09 18.01 26.20
C GLU A 54 14.19 17.91 25.16
N GLY A 55 15.26 17.14 25.43
CA GLY A 55 16.33 16.89 24.48
C GLY A 55 15.84 16.13 23.24
N GLY A 56 14.99 15.11 23.44
CA GLY A 56 14.35 14.37 22.36
C GLY A 56 13.47 15.24 21.47
N GLU A 57 12.67 16.13 22.07
CA GLU A 57 11.83 17.09 21.35
C GLU A 57 12.65 18.10 20.54
N LYS A 58 13.71 18.64 21.13
CA LYS A 58 14.65 19.55 20.45
C LYS A 58 15.31 18.88 19.23
N PHE A 59 15.73 17.63 19.38
CA PHE A 59 16.26 16.86 18.27
C PHE A 59 15.25 16.71 17.14
N LEU A 60 14.01 16.33 17.45
CA LEU A 60 12.95 16.17 16.44
C LEU A 60 12.62 17.48 15.73
N GLN A 61 12.59 18.58 16.47
CA GLN A 61 12.35 19.89 15.89
C GLN A 61 13.49 20.30 14.95
N ASN A 62 14.74 20.16 15.37
CA ASN A 62 15.91 20.43 14.54
C ASN A 62 15.91 19.58 13.25
N TYR A 63 15.59 18.27 13.38
CA TYR A 63 15.50 17.39 12.22
C TYR A 63 14.38 17.82 11.26
N LEU A 64 13.23 18.24 11.81
CA LEU A 64 12.09 18.69 11.01
C LEU A 64 12.41 19.98 10.21
N GLU A 65 13.12 20.91 10.84
CA GLU A 65 13.53 22.18 10.22
C GLU A 65 14.56 21.98 9.10
N THR A 66 15.49 21.03 9.28
CA THR A 66 16.56 20.77 8.31
C THR A 66 16.18 19.83 7.17
N HIS A 67 15.36 18.82 7.42
CA HIS A 67 15.06 17.73 6.45
C HIS A 67 13.59 17.61 6.09
N GLY A 68 12.71 18.36 6.75
CA GLY A 68 11.27 18.26 6.55
C GLY A 68 10.66 16.96 7.08
N ARG A 69 9.36 16.80 6.86
CA ARG A 69 8.60 15.63 7.32
C ARG A 69 8.72 14.47 6.33
N ASN A 70 9.50 13.45 6.68
CA ASN A 70 9.72 12.25 5.87
C ASN A 70 9.55 10.96 6.69
N GLN A 71 9.75 9.79 6.05
CA GLN A 71 9.64 8.49 6.73
C GLN A 71 10.69 8.32 7.83
N TYR A 72 11.89 8.83 7.62
CA TYR A 72 12.98 8.75 8.61
C TYR A 72 12.63 9.56 9.88
N TYR A 73 12.05 10.76 9.73
CA TYR A 73 11.49 11.54 10.83
C TYR A 73 10.46 10.73 11.63
N SER A 74 9.56 10.01 10.95
CA SER A 74 8.55 9.19 11.62
C SER A 74 9.18 8.05 12.44
N ASN A 75 10.27 7.49 11.95
CA ASN A 75 11.02 6.45 12.63
C ASN A 75 11.76 7.01 13.86
N LEU A 76 12.45 8.15 13.71
CA LEU A 76 13.11 8.87 14.81
C LEU A 76 12.13 9.21 15.91
N ARG A 77 10.97 9.77 15.56
CA ARG A 77 9.91 10.08 16.53
C ARG A 77 9.45 8.85 17.31
N THR A 78 9.39 7.70 16.62
CA THR A 78 9.02 6.44 17.29
C THR A 78 10.09 6.01 18.30
N VAL A 79 11.37 6.14 17.98
CA VAL A 79 12.47 5.83 18.91
C VAL A 79 12.41 6.75 20.12
N ILE A 80 12.24 8.06 19.90
CA ILE A 80 12.15 9.06 20.99
C ILE A 80 10.99 8.72 21.93
N TYR A 81 9.80 8.43 21.42
CA TYR A 81 8.69 8.01 22.29
C TYR A 81 8.98 6.74 23.07
N ARG A 82 9.77 5.81 22.53
CA ARG A 82 10.20 4.62 23.28
C ARG A 82 11.25 4.94 24.36
N LEU A 83 12.13 5.89 24.10
CA LEU A 83 13.07 6.37 25.11
C LEU A 83 12.33 7.10 26.23
N ASP A 84 11.32 7.92 25.89
CA ASP A 84 10.44 8.58 26.87
C ASP A 84 9.69 7.55 27.72
N ASP A 85 9.10 6.50 27.09
CA ASP A 85 8.44 5.41 27.80
C ASP A 85 9.39 4.73 28.83
N ILE A 86 10.68 4.62 28.53
CA ILE A 86 11.67 4.00 29.43
C ILE A 86 11.98 4.92 30.62
N ILE A 87 12.22 6.21 30.38
CA ILE A 87 12.55 7.15 31.47
C ILE A 87 11.35 7.47 32.36
N GLU A 88 10.14 7.48 31.78
CA GLU A 88 8.88 7.71 32.52
C GLU A 88 8.33 6.42 33.16
N ASN A 89 8.97 5.26 32.88
CA ASN A 89 8.52 3.93 33.29
C ASN A 89 7.09 3.58 32.86
N THR A 90 6.73 4.06 31.67
CA THR A 90 5.42 3.86 31.04
C THR A 90 5.46 2.80 29.93
N TRP A 91 6.61 2.10 29.80
CA TRP A 91 6.79 1.07 28.78
C TRP A 91 5.73 -0.01 28.87
N ASN A 92 5.02 -0.23 27.75
CA ASN A 92 4.01 -1.27 27.63
C ASN A 92 4.51 -2.35 26.67
N ASP A 93 4.68 -3.58 27.17
CA ASP A 93 5.10 -4.74 26.40
C ASP A 93 4.00 -5.30 25.48
N VAL A 94 2.77 -4.92 25.68
CA VAL A 94 1.71 -5.26 24.74
C VAL A 94 2.04 -4.63 23.40
N HIS A 95 2.11 -5.44 22.34
CA HIS A 95 2.14 -4.93 20.98
C HIS A 95 1.01 -3.91 20.84
N SER A 96 1.34 -2.64 21.01
CA SER A 96 0.42 -1.65 20.50
C SER A 96 0.47 -1.82 19.00
N ASP A 97 -0.53 -2.52 18.44
CA ASP A 97 -0.90 -2.25 17.08
C ASP A 97 -0.88 -0.72 16.98
N LYS A 98 0.06 -0.17 16.18
CA LYS A 98 0.13 1.29 15.94
C LYS A 98 -1.06 1.77 15.09
N GLY A 99 -2.11 0.94 14.98
CA GLY A 99 -3.44 1.34 14.60
C GLY A 99 -4.00 2.23 15.71
N LYS A 100 -4.70 3.29 15.34
CA LYS A 100 -5.47 4.11 16.27
C LYS A 100 -6.19 3.18 17.24
N LYS A 101 -5.83 3.21 18.54
CA LYS A 101 -6.56 2.46 19.55
C LYS A 101 -7.92 3.11 19.66
N PHE A 102 -8.94 2.41 19.20
CA PHE A 102 -10.32 2.83 19.41
C PHE A 102 -10.74 2.38 20.81
N LEU A 103 -11.27 3.31 21.61
CA LEU A 103 -11.85 3.00 22.92
C LEU A 103 -13.27 2.50 22.66
N LEU A 104 -13.44 1.19 22.65
CA LEU A 104 -14.71 0.52 22.45
C LEU A 104 -15.20 -0.07 23.79
N SER A 105 -16.51 -0.17 23.95
CA SER A 105 -17.12 -0.96 25.03
C SER A 105 -16.79 -2.45 24.86
N ASP A 106 -16.94 -3.24 25.92
CA ASP A 106 -16.72 -4.70 25.87
C ASP A 106 -17.67 -5.39 24.89
N GLU A 107 -18.93 -4.91 24.83
CA GLU A 107 -19.91 -5.39 23.86
C GLU A 107 -19.44 -5.14 22.42
N TYR A 108 -18.98 -3.92 22.12
CA TYR A 108 -18.49 -3.58 20.78
C TYR A 108 -17.21 -4.36 20.41
N ASN A 109 -16.30 -4.56 21.34
CA ASN A 109 -15.12 -5.40 21.13
C ASN A 109 -15.53 -6.85 20.78
N THR A 110 -16.53 -7.38 21.48
CA THR A 110 -17.09 -8.72 21.21
C THR A 110 -17.72 -8.80 19.83
N VAL A 111 -18.50 -7.80 19.44
CA VAL A 111 -19.15 -7.69 18.12
C VAL A 111 -18.11 -7.62 16.99
N VAL A 112 -17.08 -6.79 17.15
CA VAL A 112 -15.99 -6.67 16.17
C VAL A 112 -15.27 -8.01 15.98
N ASN A 113 -15.03 -8.75 17.06
CA ASN A 113 -14.40 -10.07 16.98
C ASN A 113 -15.28 -11.07 16.24
N LYS A 114 -16.56 -11.15 16.60
CA LYS A 114 -17.53 -12.04 15.90
C LYS A 114 -17.61 -11.72 14.40
N TYR A 115 -17.63 -10.45 14.02
CA TYR A 115 -17.64 -10.04 12.62
C TYR A 115 -16.35 -10.45 11.88
N CYS A 116 -15.20 -10.32 12.54
CA CYS A 116 -13.95 -10.75 11.96
C CYS A 116 -13.86 -12.27 11.81
N ASP A 117 -14.40 -13.03 12.77
CA ASP A 117 -14.45 -14.49 12.70
C ASP A 117 -15.40 -14.96 11.60
N TRP A 118 -16.59 -14.36 11.48
CA TRP A 118 -17.46 -14.57 10.33
C TRP A 118 -16.73 -14.29 8.99
N GLY A 119 -15.93 -13.23 8.93
CA GLY A 119 -15.11 -12.93 7.75
C GLY A 119 -14.09 -14.02 7.42
N LYS A 120 -13.53 -14.70 8.43
CA LYS A 120 -12.64 -15.87 8.22
C LYS A 120 -13.42 -17.08 7.71
N ASP A 121 -14.59 -17.34 8.29
CA ASP A 121 -15.45 -18.47 7.94
C ASP A 121 -15.90 -18.42 6.49
N ILE A 122 -16.17 -17.21 5.95
CA ILE A 122 -16.49 -17.02 4.53
C ILE A 122 -15.25 -16.88 3.64
N GLY A 123 -14.05 -17.18 4.16
CA GLY A 123 -12.81 -17.24 3.38
C GLY A 123 -12.20 -15.91 2.99
N LEU A 124 -12.48 -14.81 3.71
CA LEU A 124 -11.85 -13.52 3.41
C LEU A 124 -10.36 -13.54 3.73
N ALA A 125 -9.57 -12.93 2.85
CA ALA A 125 -8.13 -12.79 3.06
C ALA A 125 -7.83 -11.96 4.33
N HIS A 126 -6.76 -12.33 5.05
CA HIS A 126 -6.33 -11.67 6.30
C HIS A 126 -6.21 -10.14 6.17
N GLY A 127 -5.67 -9.64 5.04
CA GLY A 127 -5.59 -8.20 4.77
C GLY A 127 -6.97 -7.52 4.68
N THR A 128 -7.97 -8.21 4.12
CA THR A 128 -9.35 -7.71 4.03
C THR A 128 -9.99 -7.66 5.43
N ILE A 129 -9.78 -8.70 6.24
CA ILE A 129 -10.29 -8.76 7.63
C ILE A 129 -9.69 -7.62 8.46
N LYS A 130 -8.38 -7.34 8.29
CA LYS A 130 -7.72 -6.21 8.97
C LYS A 130 -8.34 -4.85 8.61
N LEU A 131 -8.63 -4.62 7.32
CA LEU A 131 -9.31 -3.41 6.86
C LEU A 131 -10.73 -3.30 7.41
N LYS A 132 -11.49 -4.40 7.39
CA LYS A 132 -12.84 -4.46 7.97
C LYS A 132 -12.81 -4.16 9.46
N ARG A 133 -11.94 -4.81 10.23
CA ARG A 133 -11.74 -4.53 11.65
C ARG A 133 -11.49 -3.04 11.91
N TYR A 134 -10.59 -2.43 11.14
CA TYR A 134 -10.31 -1.00 11.26
C TYR A 134 -11.55 -0.14 11.00
N ALA A 135 -12.24 -0.39 9.88
CA ALA A 135 -13.42 0.38 9.49
C ALA A 135 -14.53 0.32 10.56
N ILE A 136 -14.80 -0.88 11.06
CA ILE A 136 -15.86 -1.09 12.06
C ILE A 136 -15.46 -0.54 13.41
N SER A 137 -14.22 -0.74 13.85
CA SER A 137 -13.75 -0.17 15.11
C SER A 137 -13.78 1.37 15.09
N TRP A 138 -13.45 1.98 13.95
CA TRP A 138 -13.59 3.42 13.76
C TRP A 138 -15.06 3.87 13.88
N PHE A 139 -15.96 3.19 13.19
CA PHE A 139 -17.38 3.50 13.18
C PHE A 139 -18.00 3.41 14.61
N LEU A 140 -17.73 2.31 15.31
CA LEU A 140 -18.22 2.11 16.67
C LEU A 140 -17.62 3.09 17.67
N ASN A 141 -16.35 3.49 17.49
CA ASN A 141 -15.74 4.55 18.30
C ASN A 141 -16.39 5.92 18.07
N GLU A 142 -16.82 6.23 16.83
CA GLU A 142 -17.58 7.47 16.60
C GLU A 142 -18.98 7.40 17.24
N LEU A 143 -19.60 6.23 17.30
CA LEU A 143 -20.85 6.03 18.05
C LEU A 143 -20.65 6.19 19.56
N CYS A 144 -19.55 5.68 20.13
CA CYS A 144 -19.21 5.90 21.54
C CYS A 144 -19.14 7.39 21.91
N LYS A 145 -18.62 8.23 20.99
CA LYS A 145 -18.61 9.70 21.18
C LYS A 145 -20.00 10.34 21.19
N LEU A 146 -21.02 9.61 20.72
CA LEU A 146 -22.43 9.99 20.75
C LEU A 146 -23.21 9.29 21.90
N ASN A 147 -22.49 8.83 22.94
CA ASN A 147 -23.05 8.07 24.05
C ASN A 147 -23.83 6.82 23.60
N CYS A 148 -23.29 6.08 22.64
CA CYS A 148 -23.82 4.82 22.15
C CYS A 148 -22.78 3.72 22.41
N TYR A 149 -22.97 2.95 23.46
CA TYR A 149 -21.99 1.95 23.95
C TYR A 149 -22.46 0.50 23.75
N SER A 150 -23.70 0.31 23.26
CA SER A 150 -24.31 -1.00 23.02
C SER A 150 -25.13 -1.01 21.73
N LEU A 151 -25.39 -2.19 21.17
CA LEU A 151 -26.24 -2.36 20.00
C LEU A 151 -27.69 -1.95 20.27
N THR A 152 -28.18 -2.11 21.50
CA THR A 152 -29.54 -1.69 21.90
C THR A 152 -29.73 -0.19 21.86
N GLN A 153 -28.65 0.59 21.97
CA GLN A 153 -28.66 2.06 21.89
C GLN A 153 -28.50 2.58 20.47
N LEU A 154 -28.31 1.67 19.49
CA LEU A 154 -28.14 2.02 18.10
C LEU A 154 -29.45 2.56 17.54
N SER A 155 -29.36 3.67 16.81
CA SER A 155 -30.51 4.29 16.15
C SER A 155 -30.14 4.91 14.81
N SER A 156 -31.12 5.07 13.95
CA SER A 156 -30.95 5.70 12.63
C SER A 156 -30.35 7.09 12.74
N SER A 157 -30.77 7.87 13.74
CA SER A 157 -30.27 9.24 13.96
C SER A 157 -28.79 9.24 14.32
N LYS A 158 -28.34 8.37 15.24
CA LYS A 158 -26.92 8.28 15.63
C LYS A 158 -26.03 7.85 14.46
N ILE A 159 -26.48 6.88 13.65
CA ILE A 159 -25.76 6.45 12.45
C ILE A 159 -25.65 7.60 11.45
N ALA A 160 -26.78 8.31 11.20
CA ALA A 160 -26.79 9.45 10.29
C ALA A 160 -25.84 10.57 10.76
N MET A 161 -25.66 10.77 12.08
CA MET A 161 -24.71 11.75 12.63
C MET A 161 -23.24 11.34 12.46
N VAL A 162 -22.93 10.05 12.30
CA VAL A 162 -21.57 9.56 12.01
C VAL A 162 -21.24 9.67 10.54
N CYS A 163 -22.20 9.49 9.65
CA CYS A 163 -21.99 9.50 8.21
C CYS A 163 -21.18 10.72 7.69
N PRO A 164 -21.44 11.97 8.05
CA PRO A 164 -20.69 13.13 7.56
C PRO A 164 -19.21 13.14 7.99
N LYS A 165 -18.84 12.37 9.02
CA LYS A 165 -17.47 12.26 9.51
C LYS A 165 -16.61 11.29 8.70
N ILE A 166 -17.21 10.54 7.79
CA ILE A 166 -16.51 9.55 6.95
C ILE A 166 -15.81 10.27 5.82
N THR A 167 -14.51 10.51 5.95
CA THR A 167 -13.67 11.12 4.93
C THR A 167 -13.11 10.10 3.92
N ASP A 168 -12.95 8.85 4.34
CA ASP A 168 -12.52 7.76 3.45
C ASP A 168 -13.75 7.02 2.91
N HIS A 169 -14.02 7.23 1.65
CA HIS A 169 -15.16 6.61 0.96
C HIS A 169 -15.15 5.08 0.92
N ASN A 170 -13.99 4.44 1.16
CA ASN A 170 -13.94 2.98 1.28
C ASN A 170 -14.69 2.49 2.53
N LEU A 171 -14.72 3.29 3.60
CA LEU A 171 -15.40 2.94 4.84
C LEU A 171 -16.92 2.82 4.67
N TRP A 172 -17.53 3.58 3.76
CA TRP A 172 -18.98 3.54 3.52
C TRP A 172 -19.48 2.14 3.18
N GLY A 173 -18.76 1.47 2.26
CA GLY A 173 -19.09 0.10 1.87
C GLY A 173 -18.93 -0.89 3.02
N GLU A 174 -17.84 -0.78 3.77
CA GLU A 174 -17.55 -1.69 4.88
C GLU A 174 -18.53 -1.53 6.03
N ILE A 175 -18.89 -0.30 6.39
CA ILE A 175 -19.88 -0.01 7.44
C ILE A 175 -21.25 -0.56 7.03
N ARG A 176 -21.65 -0.41 5.77
CA ARG A 176 -22.92 -0.91 5.27
C ARG A 176 -22.99 -2.44 5.33
N VAL A 177 -21.93 -3.13 4.92
CA VAL A 177 -21.83 -4.59 5.03
C VAL A 177 -21.89 -5.05 6.48
N PHE A 178 -21.25 -4.33 7.38
CA PHE A 178 -21.30 -4.62 8.80
C PHE A 178 -22.71 -4.44 9.40
N LEU A 179 -23.39 -3.34 9.10
CA LEU A 179 -24.75 -3.09 9.60
C LEU A 179 -25.74 -4.16 9.08
N ARG A 180 -25.58 -4.59 7.84
CA ARG A 180 -26.37 -5.73 7.30
C ARG A 180 -26.05 -7.02 8.02
N TYR A 181 -24.77 -7.30 8.28
CA TYR A 181 -24.37 -8.48 9.07
C TYR A 181 -25.03 -8.49 10.46
N LEU A 182 -25.13 -7.34 11.13
CA LEU A 182 -25.80 -7.25 12.45
C LEU A 182 -27.27 -7.67 12.35
N ALA A 183 -27.98 -7.22 11.31
CA ALA A 183 -29.38 -7.59 11.06
C ALA A 183 -29.51 -9.08 10.69
N ASP A 184 -28.68 -9.59 9.80
CA ASP A 184 -28.71 -10.99 9.35
C ASP A 184 -28.38 -11.94 10.51
N ALA A 185 -27.46 -11.54 11.40
CA ALA A 185 -27.11 -12.27 12.61
C ALA A 185 -28.11 -12.06 13.79
N ARG A 186 -29.21 -11.35 13.55
CA ARG A 186 -30.22 -10.99 14.55
C ARG A 186 -29.67 -10.30 15.81
N MET A 187 -28.59 -9.55 15.63
CA MET A 187 -28.01 -8.72 16.70
C MET A 187 -28.70 -7.36 16.80
N THR A 188 -29.40 -6.94 15.76
CA THR A 188 -30.28 -5.76 15.72
C THR A 188 -31.61 -6.17 15.13
N GLU A 189 -32.70 -5.53 15.61
CA GLU A 189 -34.06 -5.77 15.09
C GLU A 189 -34.27 -5.13 13.71
N VAL A 190 -33.50 -4.07 13.43
CA VAL A 190 -33.62 -3.26 12.20
C VAL A 190 -32.35 -3.37 11.38
N ASP A 191 -32.49 -3.48 10.05
CA ASP A 191 -31.38 -3.34 9.10
C ASP A 191 -31.05 -1.84 8.90
N TYR A 192 -30.04 -1.38 9.59
CA TYR A 192 -29.52 -0.01 9.46
C TYR A 192 -28.63 0.22 8.23
N SER A 193 -28.36 -0.80 7.42
CA SER A 193 -27.43 -0.68 6.28
C SER A 193 -27.90 0.34 5.24
N THR A 194 -29.21 0.56 5.12
CA THR A 194 -29.84 1.48 4.18
C THR A 194 -29.63 2.95 4.52
N ILE A 195 -29.30 3.26 5.80
CA ILE A 195 -29.04 4.64 6.26
C ILE A 195 -27.69 5.15 5.74
N VAL A 196 -26.73 4.25 5.56
CA VAL A 196 -25.41 4.60 5.05
C VAL A 196 -25.48 4.83 3.54
N PRO A 197 -25.24 6.07 3.07
CA PRO A 197 -25.36 6.40 1.65
C PRO A 197 -24.49 5.52 0.76
N HIS A 198 -24.97 5.26 -0.46
CA HIS A 198 -24.20 4.59 -1.47
C HIS A 198 -23.26 5.59 -2.14
N TYR A 199 -21.96 5.38 -1.99
CA TYR A 199 -20.96 6.20 -2.66
C TYR A 199 -20.44 5.51 -3.92
N SER A 200 -20.69 6.11 -5.06
CA SER A 200 -20.08 5.70 -6.33
C SER A 200 -18.77 6.48 -6.51
N LYS A 201 -17.65 5.78 -6.53
CA LYS A 201 -16.36 6.44 -6.79
C LYS A 201 -16.39 7.08 -8.17
N PRO A 202 -15.95 8.35 -8.30
CA PRO A 202 -15.75 8.92 -9.62
C PRO A 202 -14.77 8.06 -10.40
N TYR A 203 -15.07 7.87 -11.66
CA TYR A 203 -14.17 7.12 -12.52
C TYR A 203 -12.90 7.95 -12.79
N VAL A 204 -11.76 7.37 -12.43
CA VAL A 204 -10.45 7.97 -12.71
C VAL A 204 -9.76 7.07 -13.72
N LEU A 205 -9.29 7.65 -14.83
CA LEU A 205 -8.48 6.92 -15.79
C LEU A 205 -7.23 6.34 -15.12
N PRO A 206 -6.84 5.11 -15.44
CA PRO A 206 -5.60 4.54 -14.92
C PRO A 206 -4.42 5.42 -15.29
N SER A 207 -3.49 5.61 -14.35
CA SER A 207 -2.18 6.16 -14.68
C SER A 207 -1.44 5.14 -15.52
N VAL A 208 -0.91 5.55 -16.66
CA VAL A 208 -0.12 4.69 -17.55
C VAL A 208 1.14 5.42 -18.01
N TYR A 209 2.15 4.67 -18.39
CA TYR A 209 3.36 5.13 -19.06
C TYR A 209 3.36 4.57 -20.48
N SER A 210 3.89 5.32 -21.43
CA SER A 210 4.07 4.86 -22.80
C SER A 210 5.12 3.74 -22.88
N VAL A 211 5.17 3.02 -23.97
CA VAL A 211 6.18 1.98 -24.18
C VAL A 211 7.59 2.56 -24.12
N ASP A 212 7.80 3.75 -24.69
CA ASP A 212 9.10 4.42 -24.69
C ASP A 212 9.48 4.91 -23.29
N GLU A 213 8.54 5.46 -22.51
CA GLU A 213 8.79 5.80 -21.13
C GLU A 213 9.16 4.58 -20.28
N ILE A 214 8.51 3.44 -20.49
CA ILE A 214 8.86 2.19 -19.81
C ILE A 214 10.28 1.75 -20.18
N ARG A 215 10.67 1.83 -21.46
CA ARG A 215 12.04 1.54 -21.90
C ARG A 215 13.08 2.46 -21.25
N LEU A 216 12.77 3.76 -21.10
CA LEU A 216 13.65 4.70 -20.40
C LEU A 216 13.80 4.35 -18.91
N ILE A 217 12.72 3.92 -18.27
CA ILE A 217 12.74 3.45 -16.87
C ILE A 217 13.60 2.18 -16.77
N GLU A 218 13.39 1.21 -17.65
CA GLU A 218 14.16 -0.04 -17.71
C GLU A 218 15.66 0.25 -17.96
N ALA A 219 16.00 1.17 -18.87
CA ALA A 219 17.37 1.55 -19.19
C ALA A 219 18.09 2.30 -18.04
N SER A 220 17.34 2.89 -17.11
CA SER A 220 17.93 3.56 -15.93
C SER A 220 18.44 2.60 -14.86
N ILE A 221 18.24 1.28 -15.05
CA ILE A 221 18.61 0.26 -14.07
C ILE A 221 20.05 -0.19 -14.34
N ASP A 222 20.93 0.02 -13.36
CA ASP A 222 22.31 -0.48 -13.42
C ASP A 222 22.35 -1.99 -13.15
N THR A 223 22.35 -2.77 -14.23
CA THR A 223 22.42 -4.24 -14.20
C THR A 223 23.82 -4.81 -13.92
N SER A 224 24.83 -4.00 -13.67
CA SER A 224 26.14 -4.47 -13.23
C SER A 224 26.12 -4.97 -11.78
N THR A 225 25.14 -4.50 -10.98
CA THR A 225 25.01 -4.83 -9.56
C THR A 225 24.01 -5.96 -9.32
N VAL A 226 24.21 -6.74 -8.24
CA VAL A 226 23.27 -7.79 -7.81
C VAL A 226 21.85 -7.21 -7.58
N MET A 227 21.77 -6.03 -6.96
CA MET A 227 20.50 -5.34 -6.74
C MET A 227 19.83 -4.96 -8.05
N GLY A 228 20.58 -4.40 -8.98
CA GLY A 228 20.06 -3.98 -10.27
C GLY A 228 19.58 -5.16 -11.11
N LYS A 229 20.32 -6.27 -11.17
CA LYS A 229 19.87 -7.51 -11.85
C LYS A 229 18.55 -8.03 -11.28
N ARG A 230 18.43 -8.08 -9.95
CA ARG A 230 17.19 -8.46 -9.26
C ARG A 230 16.02 -7.53 -9.63
N ASP A 231 16.25 -6.23 -9.48
CA ASP A 231 15.22 -5.21 -9.68
C ASP A 231 14.77 -5.17 -11.14
N TYR A 232 15.71 -5.33 -12.06
CA TYR A 232 15.45 -5.39 -13.50
C TYR A 232 14.54 -6.57 -13.85
N ALA A 233 14.86 -7.78 -13.38
CA ALA A 233 14.04 -8.96 -13.62
C ALA A 233 12.61 -8.79 -13.02
N MET A 234 12.47 -8.23 -11.82
CA MET A 234 11.16 -7.96 -11.21
C MET A 234 10.35 -6.91 -11.99
N ILE A 235 11.01 -5.86 -12.50
CA ILE A 235 10.37 -4.81 -13.29
C ILE A 235 9.92 -5.33 -14.63
N LEU A 236 10.74 -6.14 -15.32
CA LEU A 236 10.34 -6.78 -16.58
C LEU A 236 9.15 -7.73 -16.41
N LEU A 237 9.09 -8.50 -15.32
CA LEU A 237 7.90 -9.32 -15.00
C LEU A 237 6.63 -8.47 -14.88
N ALA A 238 6.74 -7.26 -14.34
CA ALA A 238 5.61 -6.35 -14.23
C ALA A 238 5.28 -5.65 -15.56
N SER A 239 6.28 -5.19 -16.33
CA SER A 239 6.10 -4.40 -17.54
C SER A 239 5.82 -5.24 -18.78
N ARG A 240 6.48 -6.40 -18.93
CA ARG A 240 6.37 -7.27 -20.10
C ARG A 240 5.36 -8.38 -19.95
N MET A 241 5.25 -8.94 -18.74
CA MET A 241 4.33 -10.05 -18.43
C MET A 241 3.07 -9.58 -17.72
N GLY A 242 3.02 -8.34 -17.27
CA GLY A 242 1.87 -7.78 -16.55
C GLY A 242 1.57 -8.47 -15.22
N MET A 243 2.53 -9.14 -14.60
CA MET A 243 2.33 -9.87 -13.34
C MET A 243 2.00 -8.91 -12.19
N ARG A 244 1.17 -9.37 -11.24
CA ARG A 244 0.89 -8.59 -10.03
C ARG A 244 2.11 -8.58 -9.10
N SER A 245 2.32 -7.47 -8.41
CA SER A 245 3.46 -7.35 -7.46
C SER A 245 3.47 -8.43 -6.38
N GLY A 246 2.30 -8.87 -5.91
CA GLY A 246 2.18 -9.98 -4.95
C GLY A 246 2.67 -11.30 -5.54
N ASP A 247 2.31 -11.57 -6.79
CA ASP A 247 2.71 -12.80 -7.49
C ASP A 247 4.22 -12.79 -7.80
N ILE A 248 4.78 -11.63 -8.23
CA ILE A 248 6.22 -11.47 -8.49
C ILE A 248 7.07 -11.77 -7.25
N VAL A 249 6.73 -11.18 -6.11
CA VAL A 249 7.54 -11.34 -4.89
C VAL A 249 7.42 -12.72 -4.26
N LYS A 250 6.37 -13.47 -4.58
CA LYS A 250 6.13 -14.85 -4.12
C LYS A 250 6.57 -15.90 -5.13
N LEU A 251 7.04 -15.48 -6.32
CA LEU A 251 7.53 -16.39 -7.34
C LEU A 251 8.67 -17.22 -6.77
N LYS A 252 8.60 -18.53 -6.92
CA LYS A 252 9.62 -19.48 -6.48
C LYS A 252 10.53 -19.87 -7.63
N THR A 253 11.73 -20.32 -7.32
CA THR A 253 12.67 -20.81 -8.34
C THR A 253 12.09 -21.96 -9.18
N LYS A 254 11.29 -22.84 -8.57
CA LYS A 254 10.60 -23.94 -9.26
C LYS A 254 9.44 -23.52 -10.18
N ASP A 255 8.88 -22.33 -9.96
CA ASP A 255 7.73 -21.84 -10.74
C ASP A 255 8.17 -21.32 -12.11
N VAL A 256 9.47 -21.09 -12.28
CA VAL A 256 10.11 -20.86 -13.56
C VAL A 256 10.61 -22.23 -14.03
N GLY A 257 9.89 -22.85 -14.97
CA GLY A 257 10.13 -24.24 -15.42
C GLY A 257 11.58 -24.54 -15.76
N ASP A 258 11.95 -25.82 -15.76
CA ASP A 258 13.35 -26.28 -15.93
C ASP A 258 13.99 -25.73 -17.22
N ASN A 259 13.21 -25.61 -18.28
CA ASN A 259 13.64 -24.98 -19.52
C ASN A 259 13.50 -23.45 -19.54
N ARG A 260 12.98 -22.86 -18.46
CA ARG A 260 12.73 -21.40 -18.30
C ARG A 260 11.98 -20.75 -19.47
N ASN A 261 11.06 -21.51 -20.08
CA ASN A 261 10.24 -21.02 -21.19
C ASN A 261 8.84 -20.57 -20.73
N GLU A 262 8.48 -20.87 -19.48
CA GLU A 262 7.15 -20.59 -18.95
C GLU A 262 7.19 -20.34 -17.44
N ILE A 263 6.16 -19.64 -16.96
CA ILE A 263 5.89 -19.43 -15.54
C ILE A 263 4.55 -20.08 -15.22
N ASN A 264 4.54 -20.93 -14.19
CA ASN A 264 3.37 -21.62 -13.68
C ASN A 264 3.14 -21.23 -12.23
N ILE A 265 2.14 -20.39 -11.96
CA ILE A 265 1.84 -19.92 -10.61
C ILE A 265 0.35 -19.99 -10.30
N ILE A 266 0.03 -20.17 -9.03
CA ILE A 266 -1.31 -19.89 -8.53
C ILE A 266 -1.32 -18.43 -8.05
N GLN A 267 -2.09 -17.59 -8.72
CA GLN A 267 -2.18 -16.17 -8.37
C GLN A 267 -2.72 -16.00 -6.95
N GLU A 268 -2.14 -15.09 -6.16
CA GLU A 268 -2.64 -14.76 -4.82
C GLU A 268 -4.08 -14.24 -4.85
N LYS A 269 -4.41 -13.50 -5.90
CA LYS A 269 -5.77 -13.03 -6.21
C LYS A 269 -5.98 -13.12 -7.73
N PRO A 270 -6.91 -13.87 -8.21
CA PRO A 270 -8.08 -14.52 -7.58
C PRO A 270 -7.90 -16.00 -7.21
N GLY A 271 -6.70 -16.53 -7.08
CA GLY A 271 -6.44 -17.95 -6.79
C GLY A 271 -6.42 -18.84 -8.03
N ASN A 272 -6.42 -18.26 -9.23
CA ASN A 272 -6.40 -19.01 -10.49
C ASN A 272 -4.98 -19.45 -10.84
N LEU A 273 -4.87 -20.64 -11.44
CA LEU A 273 -3.64 -21.04 -12.11
C LEU A 273 -3.38 -20.08 -13.28
N LEU A 274 -2.21 -19.50 -13.30
CA LEU A 274 -1.71 -18.68 -14.41
C LEU A 274 -0.52 -19.38 -15.04
N HIS A 275 -0.66 -19.67 -16.33
CA HIS A 275 0.37 -20.22 -17.17
C HIS A 275 0.72 -19.18 -18.22
N LEU A 276 1.96 -18.70 -18.22
CA LEU A 276 2.43 -17.69 -19.16
C LEU A 276 3.72 -18.16 -19.83
N PRO A 277 3.82 -18.09 -21.17
CA PRO A 277 5.09 -18.24 -21.85
C PRO A 277 6.02 -17.10 -21.42
N LEU A 278 7.27 -17.42 -21.14
CA LEU A 278 8.25 -16.44 -20.70
C LEU A 278 8.83 -15.72 -21.92
N VAL A 279 8.68 -14.40 -21.93
CA VAL A 279 9.29 -13.55 -22.96
C VAL A 279 10.81 -13.61 -22.81
N GLU A 280 11.52 -13.62 -23.94
CA GLU A 280 12.97 -13.85 -23.99
C GLU A 280 13.77 -12.87 -23.11
N ASP A 281 13.47 -11.57 -23.18
CA ASP A 281 14.10 -10.54 -22.35
C ASP A 281 13.95 -10.83 -20.85
N VAL A 282 12.75 -11.31 -20.45
CA VAL A 282 12.45 -11.64 -19.05
C VAL A 282 13.23 -12.87 -18.62
N ARG A 283 13.33 -13.88 -19.50
CA ARG A 283 14.12 -15.07 -19.26
C ARG A 283 15.58 -14.73 -19.03
N PHE A 284 16.18 -13.95 -19.93
CA PHE A 284 17.58 -13.51 -19.77
C PHE A 284 17.82 -12.73 -18.49
N ALA A 285 16.90 -11.84 -18.12
CA ALA A 285 17.02 -11.08 -16.89
C ALA A 285 16.93 -11.96 -15.63
N ILE A 286 16.06 -12.97 -15.63
CA ILE A 286 15.96 -13.95 -14.54
C ILE A 286 17.24 -14.80 -14.48
N ASP A 287 17.72 -15.30 -15.62
CA ASP A 287 18.94 -16.10 -15.68
C ASP A 287 20.16 -15.32 -15.19
N ASP A 288 20.26 -14.06 -15.56
CA ASP A 288 21.36 -13.19 -15.16
C ASP A 288 21.33 -12.88 -13.65
N TYR A 289 20.12 -12.73 -13.08
CA TYR A 289 19.97 -12.60 -11.64
C TYR A 289 20.30 -13.93 -10.92
N LEU A 290 19.87 -15.07 -11.43
CA LEU A 290 20.13 -16.38 -10.81
C LEU A 290 21.62 -16.70 -10.68
N LYS A 291 22.46 -16.22 -11.61
CA LYS A 291 23.92 -16.37 -11.54
C LYS A 291 24.55 -15.67 -10.32
N VAL A 292 23.90 -14.63 -9.82
CA VAL A 292 24.39 -13.80 -8.70
C VAL A 292 23.49 -13.84 -7.47
N ARG A 293 22.39 -14.60 -7.54
CA ARG A 293 21.47 -14.79 -6.42
C ARG A 293 22.20 -15.45 -5.25
N PRO A 294 22.03 -14.95 -4.01
CA PRO A 294 22.59 -15.61 -2.83
C PRO A 294 22.17 -17.08 -2.75
N ASP A 295 23.13 -17.96 -2.49
CA ASP A 295 22.86 -19.39 -2.24
C ASP A 295 22.23 -19.54 -0.85
N THR A 296 20.98 -19.97 -0.82
CA THR A 296 20.16 -20.10 0.40
C THR A 296 19.08 -21.17 0.20
N ASN A 297 18.57 -21.70 1.30
CA ASN A 297 17.43 -22.64 1.30
C ASN A 297 16.07 -21.93 1.05
N ILE A 298 16.05 -20.62 0.81
CA ILE A 298 14.83 -19.85 0.57
C ILE A 298 14.31 -20.15 -0.83
N GLN A 299 13.05 -20.57 -0.91
CA GLN A 299 12.44 -21.00 -2.18
C GLN A 299 12.06 -19.84 -3.10
N GLU A 300 11.80 -18.66 -2.53
CA GLU A 300 11.44 -17.47 -3.30
C GLU A 300 12.57 -17.07 -4.23
N LEU A 301 12.21 -16.73 -5.48
CA LEU A 301 13.16 -16.37 -6.53
C LEU A 301 13.94 -15.12 -6.15
N PHE A 302 13.26 -14.08 -5.69
CA PHE A 302 13.84 -12.75 -5.43
C PHE A 302 14.11 -12.54 -3.94
N LEU A 303 15.37 -12.26 -3.62
CA LEU A 303 15.85 -12.07 -2.25
C LEU A 303 16.38 -10.66 -2.01
N ASN A 304 16.41 -10.25 -0.74
CA ASN A 304 17.18 -9.09 -0.32
C ASN A 304 18.67 -9.31 -0.59
N VAL A 305 19.39 -8.24 -0.91
CA VAL A 305 20.80 -8.32 -1.34
C VAL A 305 21.76 -8.51 -0.16
N TYR A 306 21.36 -8.12 1.04
CA TYR A 306 22.19 -8.19 2.24
C TYR A 306 21.68 -9.25 3.22
N ALA A 307 22.61 -9.93 3.90
CA ALA A 307 22.29 -10.87 4.96
C ALA A 307 21.69 -10.16 6.20
N PRO A 308 20.76 -10.84 6.92
CA PRO A 308 20.20 -12.13 6.60
C PRO A 308 19.28 -12.03 5.37
N TYR A 309 19.49 -12.94 4.43
CA TYR A 309 18.69 -12.96 3.20
C TYR A 309 17.24 -13.36 3.52
N HIS A 310 16.31 -12.59 2.98
CA HIS A 310 14.87 -12.86 3.06
C HIS A 310 14.23 -12.61 1.71
N ALA A 311 13.09 -13.23 1.46
CA ALA A 311 12.29 -12.90 0.29
C ALA A 311 11.95 -11.39 0.26
N VAL A 312 11.98 -10.80 -0.93
CA VAL A 312 11.57 -9.41 -1.11
C VAL A 312 10.07 -9.24 -0.83
N THR A 313 9.68 -8.03 -0.52
CA THR A 313 8.28 -7.66 -0.30
C THR A 313 7.73 -6.84 -1.46
N THR A 314 6.40 -6.71 -1.55
CA THR A 314 5.78 -5.78 -2.51
C THR A 314 6.21 -4.33 -2.28
N GLY A 315 6.59 -3.98 -1.04
CA GLY A 315 7.20 -2.70 -0.70
C GLY A 315 8.57 -2.52 -1.33
N THR A 316 9.39 -3.57 -1.35
CA THR A 316 10.71 -3.56 -2.00
C THR A 316 10.57 -3.28 -3.50
N LEU A 317 9.69 -4.01 -4.21
CA LEU A 317 9.44 -3.78 -5.63
C LEU A 317 8.89 -2.37 -5.91
N ARG A 318 7.99 -1.87 -5.07
CA ARG A 318 7.46 -0.50 -5.19
C ARG A 318 8.56 0.56 -5.05
N ASN A 319 9.42 0.41 -4.06
CA ASN A 319 10.50 1.35 -3.80
C ASN A 319 11.56 1.29 -4.91
N ALA A 320 11.88 0.10 -5.42
CA ALA A 320 12.77 -0.08 -6.56
C ALA A 320 12.22 0.65 -7.80
N LEU A 321 10.96 0.37 -8.18
CA LEU A 321 10.35 1.03 -9.34
C LEU A 321 10.33 2.55 -9.18
N ARG A 322 9.94 3.06 -8.00
CA ARG A 322 9.94 4.51 -7.74
C ARG A 322 11.34 5.11 -7.90
N LYS A 323 12.37 4.43 -7.39
CA LYS A 323 13.78 4.87 -7.54
C LYS A 323 14.14 5.01 -9.02
N TYR A 324 13.80 4.03 -9.85
CA TYR A 324 14.17 4.03 -11.26
C TYR A 324 13.32 5.00 -12.10
N ILE A 325 12.05 5.21 -11.78
CA ILE A 325 11.25 6.28 -12.38
C ILE A 325 11.89 7.65 -12.10
N LEU A 326 12.35 7.90 -10.87
CA LEU A 326 13.01 9.15 -10.50
C LEU A 326 14.41 9.30 -11.12
N ALA A 327 15.12 8.20 -11.37
CA ALA A 327 16.43 8.19 -12.00
C ALA A 327 16.36 8.30 -13.54
N SER A 328 15.24 7.94 -14.13
CA SER A 328 14.99 8.08 -15.57
C SER A 328 14.64 9.54 -15.93
N SER A 329 14.72 9.88 -17.22
CA SER A 329 14.29 11.17 -17.73
C SER A 329 12.77 11.30 -17.85
N VAL A 330 12.01 10.34 -17.35
CA VAL A 330 10.56 10.31 -17.47
C VAL A 330 9.91 11.25 -16.47
N ASP A 331 9.15 12.23 -16.96
CA ASP A 331 8.33 13.06 -16.09
C ASP A 331 7.13 12.26 -15.55
N SER A 332 7.20 11.88 -14.30
CA SER A 332 6.09 11.18 -13.64
C SER A 332 4.89 12.09 -13.37
N GLY A 333 5.08 13.41 -13.26
CA GLY A 333 4.03 14.36 -12.94
C GLY A 333 3.20 13.94 -11.72
N ARG A 334 1.88 13.85 -11.90
CA ARG A 334 0.94 13.31 -10.88
C ARG A 334 0.63 11.82 -11.04
N ARG A 335 1.34 11.12 -11.94
CA ARG A 335 1.11 9.69 -12.20
C ARG A 335 1.58 8.83 -11.03
N LYS A 336 0.92 7.69 -10.86
CA LYS A 336 1.29 6.73 -9.83
C LYS A 336 2.62 6.06 -10.19
N CYS A 337 3.47 5.77 -9.18
CA CYS A 337 4.79 5.17 -9.33
C CYS A 337 4.87 3.77 -8.70
N GLY A 338 3.80 3.00 -8.73
CA GLY A 338 3.77 1.64 -8.17
C GLY A 338 3.70 0.56 -9.25
N PRO A 339 4.06 -0.71 -8.97
CA PRO A 339 4.13 -1.78 -9.98
C PRO A 339 2.82 -2.03 -10.75
N HIS A 340 1.68 -1.70 -10.14
CA HIS A 340 0.38 -1.82 -10.81
C HIS A 340 0.25 -0.91 -12.04
N VAL A 341 1.00 0.19 -12.08
CA VAL A 341 1.04 1.09 -13.24
C VAL A 341 1.63 0.41 -14.45
N LEU A 342 2.73 -0.34 -14.31
CA LEU A 342 3.36 -1.06 -15.42
C LEU A 342 2.39 -2.08 -16.03
N ARG A 343 1.68 -2.81 -15.18
CA ARG A 343 0.62 -3.74 -15.62
C ARG A 343 -0.53 -3.01 -16.33
N ALA A 344 -0.93 -1.84 -15.84
CA ALA A 344 -1.95 -1.01 -16.49
C ALA A 344 -1.47 -0.48 -17.83
N SER A 345 -0.19 -0.10 -17.92
CA SER A 345 0.43 0.35 -19.18
C SER A 345 0.47 -0.76 -20.23
N LEU A 346 0.89 -1.97 -19.84
CA LEU A 346 0.85 -3.13 -20.74
C LEU A 346 -0.58 -3.40 -21.24
N ALA A 347 -1.55 -3.42 -20.34
CA ALA A 347 -2.95 -3.64 -20.72
C ALA A 347 -3.45 -2.58 -21.69
N SER A 348 -3.09 -1.31 -21.47
CA SER A 348 -3.46 -0.20 -22.35
C SER A 348 -2.78 -0.30 -23.71
N SER A 349 -1.49 -0.65 -23.75
CA SER A 349 -0.78 -0.88 -25.01
C SER A 349 -1.44 -2.00 -25.81
N MET A 350 -1.68 -3.16 -25.20
CA MET A 350 -2.36 -4.28 -25.86
C MET A 350 -3.72 -3.90 -26.44
N VAL A 351 -4.49 -3.09 -25.72
CA VAL A 351 -5.80 -2.61 -26.20
C VAL A 351 -5.64 -1.64 -27.37
N ASN A 352 -4.67 -0.73 -27.30
CA ASN A 352 -4.37 0.22 -28.38
C ASN A 352 -3.87 -0.50 -29.63
N ASP A 353 -3.09 -1.58 -29.45
CA ASP A 353 -2.62 -2.47 -30.54
C ASP A 353 -3.72 -3.41 -31.06
N THR A 354 -4.97 -3.13 -30.73
CA THR A 354 -6.15 -3.88 -31.19
C THR A 354 -6.21 -5.35 -30.77
N ILE A 355 -5.45 -5.76 -29.77
CA ILE A 355 -5.50 -7.12 -29.24
C ILE A 355 -6.89 -7.37 -28.62
N PRO A 356 -7.55 -8.50 -28.93
CA PRO A 356 -8.86 -8.81 -28.39
C PRO A 356 -8.88 -8.78 -26.85
N TYR A 357 -9.91 -8.17 -26.29
CA TYR A 357 -10.05 -8.03 -24.83
C TYR A 357 -9.96 -9.35 -24.08
N GLU A 358 -10.44 -10.44 -24.68
CA GLU A 358 -10.34 -11.78 -24.09
C GLU A 358 -8.88 -12.25 -23.95
N THR A 359 -8.04 -11.94 -24.94
CA THR A 359 -6.59 -12.22 -24.89
C THR A 359 -5.92 -11.39 -23.80
N VAL A 360 -6.22 -10.09 -23.72
CA VAL A 360 -5.71 -9.21 -22.66
C VAL A 360 -6.12 -9.75 -21.28
N ARG A 361 -7.37 -10.21 -21.14
CA ARG A 361 -7.89 -10.82 -19.92
C ARG A 361 -7.11 -12.06 -19.52
N LYS A 362 -6.85 -12.96 -20.46
CA LYS A 362 -6.11 -14.20 -20.22
C LYS A 362 -4.66 -13.92 -19.82
N VAL A 363 -3.95 -13.06 -20.57
CA VAL A 363 -2.56 -12.66 -20.27
C VAL A 363 -2.46 -12.08 -18.87
N LEU A 364 -3.39 -11.21 -18.49
CA LEU A 364 -3.38 -10.59 -17.18
C LEU A 364 -3.95 -11.48 -16.06
N GLY A 365 -4.55 -12.62 -16.38
CA GLY A 365 -5.20 -13.49 -15.38
C GLY A 365 -6.32 -12.78 -14.64
N HIS A 366 -7.22 -12.08 -15.36
CA HIS A 366 -8.42 -11.48 -14.80
C HIS A 366 -9.56 -12.47 -14.77
N SER A 367 -10.19 -12.68 -13.62
CA SER A 367 -11.34 -13.59 -13.47
C SER A 367 -12.66 -12.97 -13.96
N SER A 368 -12.78 -11.64 -14.02
CA SER A 368 -14.00 -10.96 -14.40
C SER A 368 -13.80 -9.97 -15.55
N ASN A 369 -14.85 -9.85 -16.40
CA ASN A 369 -14.89 -8.90 -17.50
C ASN A 369 -14.92 -7.43 -17.01
N ASN A 370 -15.30 -7.17 -15.76
CA ASN A 370 -15.33 -5.82 -15.22
C ASN A 370 -13.94 -5.21 -15.10
N ALA A 371 -12.89 -6.02 -14.92
CA ALA A 371 -11.53 -5.52 -14.87
C ALA A 371 -11.08 -4.90 -16.20
N ILE A 372 -11.57 -5.42 -17.32
CA ILE A 372 -11.24 -4.94 -18.68
C ILE A 372 -11.94 -3.61 -19.00
N LYS A 373 -13.11 -3.35 -18.43
CA LYS A 373 -13.85 -2.10 -18.66
C LYS A 373 -12.99 -0.86 -18.35
N HIS A 374 -12.04 -0.99 -17.43
CA HIS A 374 -11.10 0.09 -17.11
C HIS A 374 -10.12 0.39 -18.25
N TYR A 375 -9.74 -0.63 -19.04
CA TYR A 375 -8.81 -0.48 -20.14
C TYR A 375 -9.53 -0.16 -21.46
N ALA A 376 -10.69 -0.72 -21.69
CA ALA A 376 -11.51 -0.42 -22.88
C ALA A 376 -11.87 1.07 -23.03
N ARG A 377 -11.94 1.80 -21.89
CA ARG A 377 -12.23 3.25 -21.90
C ARG A 377 -11.01 4.11 -22.22
N ILE A 378 -9.83 3.53 -22.36
CA ILE A 378 -8.59 4.23 -22.71
C ILE A 378 -8.42 4.25 -24.25
N ASP A 379 -9.13 3.38 -24.95
CA ASP A 379 -9.13 3.32 -26.42
C ASP A 379 -9.98 4.46 -27.00
N ILE A 380 -9.45 5.69 -26.84
CA ILE A 380 -10.13 6.91 -27.29
C ILE A 380 -10.31 6.90 -28.82
N GLU A 381 -9.36 6.31 -29.56
CA GLU A 381 -9.43 6.26 -31.04
C GLU A 381 -10.55 5.35 -31.51
N LYS A 382 -10.74 4.17 -30.88
CA LYS A 382 -11.92 3.35 -31.14
C LYS A 382 -13.21 4.00 -30.70
N LEU A 383 -13.22 4.70 -29.56
CA LEU A 383 -14.40 5.43 -29.11
C LEU A 383 -14.77 6.56 -30.08
N ARG A 384 -13.79 7.22 -30.69
CA ARG A 384 -14.03 8.24 -31.74
C ARG A 384 -14.75 7.68 -32.96
N GLN A 385 -14.48 6.43 -33.34
CA GLN A 385 -15.16 5.79 -34.47
C GLN A 385 -16.66 5.61 -34.24
N TYR A 386 -17.08 5.53 -32.97
CA TYR A 386 -18.48 5.43 -32.58
C TYR A 386 -19.08 6.77 -32.12
N SER A 387 -18.29 7.84 -32.10
CA SER A 387 -18.83 9.16 -31.78
C SER A 387 -19.65 9.68 -32.95
N LEU A 388 -20.86 10.18 -32.65
CA LEU A 388 -21.60 10.96 -33.62
C LEU A 388 -20.80 12.23 -33.92
N ASN A 389 -20.67 12.57 -35.19
CA ASN A 389 -20.12 13.87 -35.55
C ASN A 389 -21.02 14.95 -34.91
N PRO A 390 -20.49 15.83 -34.07
CA PRO A 390 -21.31 16.91 -33.54
C PRO A 390 -21.82 17.74 -34.72
N PRO A 391 -23.06 18.21 -34.69
CA PRO A 391 -23.53 19.13 -35.69
C PRO A 391 -22.63 20.37 -35.75
N GLU A 392 -22.45 20.96 -36.93
CA GLU A 392 -21.64 22.18 -37.04
C GLU A 392 -22.17 23.24 -36.07
N PRO A 393 -21.28 23.91 -35.33
CA PRO A 393 -21.71 24.93 -34.40
C PRO A 393 -22.39 26.08 -35.17
N THR A 394 -23.52 26.53 -34.68
CA THR A 394 -24.31 27.62 -35.27
C THR A 394 -24.58 28.71 -34.24
N GLY A 395 -24.86 29.93 -34.69
CA GLY A 395 -25.25 31.05 -33.83
C GLY A 395 -24.16 31.46 -32.82
N GLY A 396 -24.56 31.84 -31.61
CA GLY A 396 -23.67 32.38 -30.58
C GLY A 396 -22.55 31.44 -30.14
N PHE A 397 -22.74 30.10 -30.28
CA PHE A 397 -21.70 29.14 -30.00
C PHE A 397 -20.60 29.12 -31.07
N GLN A 398 -20.98 29.29 -32.33
CA GLN A 398 -20.01 29.48 -33.42
C GLN A 398 -19.21 30.79 -33.25
N ASP A 399 -19.89 31.87 -32.84
CA ASP A 399 -19.25 33.14 -32.57
C ASP A 399 -18.24 33.04 -31.40
N PHE A 400 -18.61 32.30 -30.34
CA PHE A 400 -17.72 32.00 -29.21
C PHE A 400 -16.47 31.23 -29.66
N LEU A 401 -16.63 30.17 -30.46
CA LEU A 401 -15.50 29.38 -30.97
C LEU A 401 -14.58 30.21 -31.90
N ASN A 402 -15.15 31.15 -32.62
CA ASN A 402 -14.41 32.07 -33.50
C ASN A 402 -13.85 33.31 -32.77
N GLY A 403 -13.92 33.33 -31.44
CA GLY A 403 -13.43 34.45 -30.62
C GLY A 403 -14.26 35.74 -30.77
N ARG A 404 -15.46 35.63 -31.30
CA ARG A 404 -16.40 36.77 -31.49
C ARG A 404 -17.43 36.82 -30.37
N CYS A 405 -16.97 36.85 -29.11
CA CYS A 405 -17.89 37.19 -28.02
C CYS A 405 -18.36 38.62 -28.17
N LYS A 406 -19.66 38.86 -28.37
CA LYS A 406 -20.23 40.19 -28.14
C LYS A 406 -20.00 40.51 -26.66
N GLN A 407 -19.24 41.54 -26.40
CA GLN A 407 -19.30 42.25 -25.12
C GLN A 407 -20.69 42.91 -25.10
N ASP A 408 -21.65 42.28 -24.46
CA ASP A 408 -22.89 42.96 -24.10
C ASP A 408 -22.57 43.96 -23.00
N ALA A 409 -22.82 45.22 -23.31
CA ALA A 409 -22.70 46.38 -22.46
C ALA A 409 -23.73 46.36 -21.33
#